data_cc34eb1ef943b284773decf44344cb1b
#
_entry.id   cc34eb1ef943b284773decf44344cb1b
#
_cell.length_a   1.000
_cell.length_b   1.000
_cell.length_c   1.000
_cell.angle_alpha   90.00
_cell.angle_beta   90.00
_cell.angle_gamma   90.00
#
_symmetry.space_group_name_H-M   'P 1'
#
loop_
_entity.id
_entity.type
_entity.pdbx_description
1 polymer ?
#
loop_
_entity_poly.entity_id
_entity_poly.type
_entity_poly.pdbx_seq_one_letter_code
_entity_poly.pdbx_strand_id
1 'polypeptide(L)'
;VNESEVADQAAIDEAKEALLAKKDALLLKITIEKENLSLNKPVTVSGTTNGRKENCVDGDDSTKWDSNLIKGSNATDTKAWVVIDLGEDSANLIDKITAKYFNKVYPTQYEIQVSDDNENWTTVKALSKEAGLTGQTDVVEFDQPVAGRYVRFYFTELNSEAYGDGIGINEITVEGRKINETAAVTEVPALDQIEVAKGTTAEEICDQLPATVTVKVTVDGVTEPVDVVLPVQWDLSAYSGEK
;
A
#
# COMPACT_ATOMS: atom_id res chain seq x y z
N VAL A 1 -16.24 -41.18 9.63
CA VAL A 1 -15.18 -40.49 8.94
C VAL A 1 -15.67 -39.07 8.73
N ASN A 2 -15.19 -38.14 9.54
CA ASN A 2 -15.42 -36.71 9.30
C ASN A 2 -14.61 -36.35 8.06
N GLU A 3 -15.27 -36.29 6.92
CA GLU A 3 -14.78 -35.50 5.80
C GLU A 3 -14.90 -34.04 6.25
N SER A 4 -13.83 -33.43 6.77
CA SER A 4 -13.71 -32.00 6.82
C SER A 4 -13.76 -31.56 5.36
N GLU A 5 -14.88 -30.95 4.98
CA GLU A 5 -15.04 -30.40 3.66
C GLU A 5 -14.04 -29.25 3.52
N VAL A 6 -12.94 -29.52 2.86
CA VAL A 6 -11.99 -28.53 2.42
C VAL A 6 -12.80 -27.56 1.54
N ALA A 7 -12.82 -26.31 1.90
CA ALA A 7 -13.37 -25.26 1.04
C ALA A 7 -12.69 -25.36 -0.30
N ASP A 8 -13.50 -25.37 -1.30
CA ASP A 8 -13.23 -25.79 -2.66
C ASP A 8 -11.76 -25.54 -3.07
N GLN A 9 -10.91 -26.55 -2.83
CA GLN A 9 -9.51 -26.54 -3.25
C GLN A 9 -9.44 -26.16 -4.74
N ALA A 10 -10.50 -26.48 -5.50
CA ALA A 10 -10.61 -26.11 -6.88
C ALA A 10 -10.71 -24.58 -7.09
N ALA A 11 -11.43 -23.83 -6.23
CA ALA A 11 -11.49 -22.36 -6.35
C ALA A 11 -10.16 -21.71 -5.97
N ILE A 12 -9.47 -22.27 -4.97
CA ILE A 12 -8.12 -21.81 -4.60
C ILE A 12 -7.12 -22.15 -5.70
N ASP A 13 -7.20 -23.36 -6.25
CA ASP A 13 -6.35 -23.80 -7.35
C ASP A 13 -6.65 -23.00 -8.64
N GLU A 14 -7.91 -22.65 -8.90
CA GLU A 14 -8.30 -21.79 -10.04
C GLU A 14 -7.84 -20.35 -9.84
N ALA A 15 -7.94 -19.78 -8.63
CA ALA A 15 -7.37 -18.47 -8.32
C ALA A 15 -5.83 -18.46 -8.46
N LYS A 16 -5.17 -19.57 -8.05
CA LYS A 16 -3.74 -19.77 -8.25
C LYS A 16 -3.38 -19.91 -9.73
N GLU A 17 -4.14 -20.65 -10.51
CA GLU A 17 -3.96 -20.79 -11.96
C GLU A 17 -4.19 -19.45 -12.67
N ALA A 18 -5.18 -18.66 -12.26
CA ALA A 18 -5.41 -17.31 -12.76
C ALA A 18 -4.26 -16.36 -12.42
N LEU A 19 -3.69 -16.46 -11.21
CA LEU A 19 -2.48 -15.73 -10.80
C LEU A 19 -1.27 -16.18 -11.62
N LEU A 20 -1.10 -17.48 -11.83
CA LEU A 20 -0.04 -18.06 -12.67
C LEU A 20 -0.19 -17.67 -14.15
N ALA A 21 -1.42 -17.61 -14.68
CA ALA A 21 -1.69 -17.17 -16.04
C ALA A 21 -1.41 -15.67 -16.22
N LYS A 22 -1.73 -14.84 -15.22
CA LYS A 22 -1.35 -13.42 -15.18
C LYS A 22 0.16 -13.23 -15.05
N LYS A 23 0.88 -14.18 -14.42
CA LYS A 23 2.34 -14.21 -14.32
C LYS A 23 3.00 -14.09 -15.70
N ASP A 24 2.56 -14.86 -16.67
CA ASP A 24 3.17 -14.89 -18.02
C ASP A 24 2.80 -13.64 -18.84
N ALA A 25 1.73 -12.93 -18.44
CA ALA A 25 1.32 -11.65 -19.03
C ALA A 25 1.93 -10.43 -18.32
N LEU A 26 2.50 -10.62 -17.13
CA LEU A 26 3.08 -9.56 -16.31
C LEU A 26 4.54 -9.33 -16.72
N LEU A 27 4.75 -8.59 -17.78
CA LEU A 27 6.07 -8.05 -18.14
C LEU A 27 6.32 -6.82 -17.27
N LEU A 28 7.13 -7.01 -16.23
CA LEU A 28 7.56 -5.93 -15.35
C LEU A 28 8.86 -5.34 -15.92
N LYS A 29 8.93 -4.01 -15.95
CA LYS A 29 10.16 -3.30 -16.30
C LYS A 29 10.77 -2.72 -15.03
N ILE A 30 11.94 -3.18 -14.63
CA ILE A 30 12.62 -2.75 -13.41
C ILE A 30 13.90 -2.01 -13.76
N THR A 31 14.09 -0.80 -13.22
CA THR A 31 15.42 -0.18 -13.11
C THR A 31 16.08 -0.66 -11.83
N ILE A 32 17.38 -0.92 -11.90
CA ILE A 32 18.17 -1.38 -10.75
C ILE A 32 18.42 -0.22 -9.76
N GLU A 33 18.44 1.02 -10.25
CA GLU A 33 18.74 2.20 -9.45
C GLU A 33 17.53 2.63 -8.59
N LYS A 34 17.79 2.84 -7.31
CA LYS A 34 16.82 3.43 -6.37
C LYS A 34 16.75 4.93 -6.58
N GLU A 35 15.55 5.45 -6.68
CA GLU A 35 15.28 6.88 -6.83
C GLU A 35 14.15 7.33 -5.88
N ASN A 36 13.98 8.64 -5.74
CA ASN A 36 12.79 9.21 -5.10
C ASN A 36 11.63 9.18 -6.10
N LEU A 37 10.76 8.19 -5.94
CA LEU A 37 9.59 7.97 -6.80
C LEU A 37 8.50 9.02 -6.63
N SER A 38 8.46 9.71 -5.46
CA SER A 38 7.43 10.71 -5.14
C SER A 38 7.78 12.13 -5.58
N LEU A 39 9.04 12.41 -5.91
CA LEU A 39 9.51 13.77 -6.19
C LEU A 39 8.70 14.43 -7.32
N ASN A 40 8.05 15.57 -6.99
CA ASN A 40 7.20 16.36 -7.89
C ASN A 40 6.03 15.58 -8.54
N LYS A 41 5.57 14.52 -7.89
CA LYS A 41 4.44 13.70 -8.37
C LYS A 41 3.09 14.34 -8.06
N PRO A 42 2.04 14.01 -8.83
CA PRO A 42 0.69 14.45 -8.52
C PRO A 42 0.23 13.99 -7.14
N VAL A 43 -0.33 14.92 -6.37
CA VAL A 43 -0.86 14.64 -5.03
C VAL A 43 -2.34 14.97 -4.99
N THR A 44 -3.13 14.09 -4.39
CA THR A 44 -4.52 14.37 -4.01
C THR A 44 -4.69 14.22 -2.50
N VAL A 45 -5.61 14.97 -1.93
CA VAL A 45 -5.80 15.04 -0.47
C VAL A 45 -7.28 15.09 -0.12
N SER A 46 -7.64 14.57 1.04
CA SER A 46 -8.97 14.75 1.60
C SER A 46 -9.09 16.12 2.27
N GLY A 47 -10.14 16.84 1.98
CA GLY A 47 -10.47 18.10 2.68
C GLY A 47 -9.81 19.37 2.12
N THR A 48 -9.94 20.45 2.87
CA THR A 48 -9.39 21.77 2.51
C THR A 48 -7.91 21.86 2.92
N THR A 49 -7.13 22.57 2.12
CA THR A 49 -5.68 22.70 2.30
C THR A 49 -5.30 24.15 2.63
N ASN A 50 -4.34 24.32 3.54
CA ASN A 50 -3.50 25.50 3.64
C ASN A 50 -2.17 25.19 2.95
N GLY A 51 -1.77 26.07 2.06
CA GLY A 51 -0.59 25.85 1.23
C GLY A 51 -0.87 24.93 0.05
N ARG A 52 0.17 24.66 -0.70
CA ARG A 52 0.12 23.77 -1.86
C ARG A 52 0.31 22.35 -1.42
N LYS A 53 -0.58 21.46 -1.83
CA LYS A 53 -0.47 20.03 -1.52
C LYS A 53 0.80 19.37 -2.11
N GLU A 54 1.29 19.95 -3.22
CA GLU A 54 2.52 19.52 -3.88
C GLU A 54 3.77 19.73 -3.01
N ASN A 55 3.71 20.63 -2.03
CA ASN A 55 4.83 20.88 -1.10
C ASN A 55 5.20 19.64 -0.27
N CYS A 56 4.32 18.65 -0.15
CA CYS A 56 4.67 17.43 0.57
C CYS A 56 5.52 16.43 -0.25
N VAL A 57 5.85 16.76 -1.51
CA VAL A 57 6.66 15.92 -2.41
C VAL A 57 7.59 16.76 -3.31
N ASP A 58 7.89 18.01 -2.94
CA ASP A 58 8.70 18.94 -3.76
C ASP A 58 10.22 18.82 -3.53
N GLY A 59 10.62 18.03 -2.56
CA GLY A 59 12.03 17.82 -2.20
C GLY A 59 12.61 18.93 -1.32
N ASP A 60 11.80 19.85 -0.80
CA ASP A 60 12.21 20.95 0.06
C ASP A 60 11.58 20.85 1.46
N ASP A 61 12.34 20.35 2.42
CA ASP A 61 11.94 20.22 3.82
C ASP A 61 11.51 21.54 4.49
N SER A 62 11.81 22.69 3.88
CA SER A 62 11.43 24.00 4.40
C SER A 62 10.01 24.43 4.01
N THR A 63 9.44 23.81 3.00
CA THR A 63 8.05 23.98 2.60
C THR A 63 7.13 23.06 3.39
N LYS A 64 5.84 23.25 3.30
CA LYS A 64 4.88 22.33 3.91
C LYS A 64 3.50 22.43 3.26
N TRP A 65 2.76 21.37 3.44
CA TRP A 65 1.33 21.33 3.28
C TRP A 65 0.65 21.13 4.63
N ASP A 66 -0.38 21.93 4.94
CA ASP A 66 -1.22 21.74 6.12
C ASP A 66 -2.63 21.36 5.68
N SER A 67 -3.15 20.29 6.22
CA SER A 67 -4.57 20.01 6.14
C SER A 67 -5.32 20.84 7.19
N ASN A 68 -6.26 21.67 6.77
CA ASN A 68 -7.27 22.22 7.67
C ASN A 68 -8.37 21.19 7.91
N LEU A 69 -7.99 20.04 8.42
CA LEU A 69 -8.97 19.11 8.96
C LEU A 69 -9.44 19.67 10.28
N ILE A 70 -10.48 20.48 10.21
CA ILE A 70 -11.11 21.04 11.39
C ILE A 70 -11.61 19.87 12.23
N LYS A 71 -11.23 19.81 13.51
CA LYS A 71 -11.98 19.08 14.52
C LYS A 71 -13.44 19.48 14.35
N GLY A 72 -14.20 18.67 13.65
CA GLY A 72 -15.59 18.57 13.96
C GLY A 72 -15.66 18.14 15.42
N SER A 73 -16.66 18.55 16.15
CA SER A 73 -16.88 18.27 17.56
C SER A 73 -16.81 16.80 18.01
N ASN A 74 -16.36 15.91 17.14
CA ASN A 74 -16.08 14.50 17.33
C ASN A 74 -14.78 14.14 16.61
N ALA A 75 -13.66 14.28 17.30
CA ALA A 75 -12.29 13.99 16.83
C ALA A 75 -12.04 12.51 16.40
N THR A 76 -13.06 11.68 16.36
CA THR A 76 -12.98 10.27 16.00
C THR A 76 -13.28 9.98 14.53
N ASP A 77 -13.67 10.96 13.73
CA ASP A 77 -14.03 10.76 12.32
C ASP A 77 -13.10 11.50 11.34
N THR A 78 -11.82 11.57 11.67
CA THR A 78 -10.79 12.13 10.79
C THR A 78 -10.30 11.09 9.80
N LYS A 79 -11.12 10.75 8.83
CA LYS A 79 -10.69 9.99 7.65
C LYS A 79 -9.92 10.91 6.70
N ALA A 80 -8.78 11.41 7.17
CA ALA A 80 -7.88 12.21 6.35
C ALA A 80 -6.94 11.30 5.57
N TRP A 81 -6.62 11.71 4.36
CA TRP A 81 -5.65 11.00 3.56
C TRP A 81 -4.90 11.92 2.59
N VAL A 82 -3.70 11.49 2.26
CA VAL A 82 -2.86 12.00 1.17
C VAL A 82 -2.57 10.85 0.24
N VAL A 83 -2.81 11.04 -1.06
CA VAL A 83 -2.50 10.07 -2.11
C VAL A 83 -1.47 10.69 -3.04
N ILE A 84 -0.41 9.94 -3.32
CA ILE A 84 0.63 10.26 -4.29
C ILE A 84 0.48 9.31 -5.47
N ASP A 85 0.34 9.83 -6.70
CA ASP A 85 0.37 9.05 -7.95
C ASP A 85 1.81 8.97 -8.45
N LEU A 86 2.44 7.83 -8.31
CA LEU A 86 3.82 7.60 -8.75
C LEU A 86 3.98 7.54 -10.27
N GLY A 87 2.88 7.43 -11.02
CA GLY A 87 2.81 7.46 -12.48
C GLY A 87 2.41 6.14 -13.12
N GLU A 88 1.91 6.24 -14.35
CA GLU A 88 1.36 5.09 -15.13
C GLU A 88 2.41 4.30 -15.88
N ASP A 89 3.52 4.94 -16.24
CA ASP A 89 4.46 4.41 -17.23
C ASP A 89 5.29 3.21 -16.74
N SER A 90 5.16 2.86 -15.46
CA SER A 90 5.93 1.77 -14.86
C SER A 90 5.26 1.30 -13.57
N ALA A 91 5.30 0.01 -13.30
CA ALA A 91 5.07 -0.45 -11.95
C ALA A 91 6.25 -0.02 -11.08
N ASN A 92 5.96 0.49 -9.87
CA ASN A 92 6.98 0.95 -8.95
C ASN A 92 7.20 -0.10 -7.86
N LEU A 93 8.45 -0.37 -7.53
CA LEU A 93 8.83 -1.15 -6.37
C LEU A 93 9.31 -0.22 -5.26
N ILE A 94 8.57 -0.16 -4.18
CA ILE A 94 8.79 0.73 -3.05
C ILE A 94 9.62 -0.01 -2.01
N ASP A 95 10.83 0.46 -1.74
CA ASP A 95 11.73 -0.11 -0.73
C ASP A 95 11.56 0.59 0.63
N LYS A 96 11.34 1.91 0.62
CA LYS A 96 11.31 2.72 1.84
C LYS A 96 10.42 3.95 1.67
N ILE A 97 9.75 4.33 2.74
CA ILE A 97 8.98 5.56 2.81
C ILE A 97 9.45 6.37 4.02
N THR A 98 9.73 7.66 3.78
CA THR A 98 10.04 8.63 4.83
C THR A 98 8.98 9.73 4.82
N ALA A 99 8.35 10.00 5.95
CA ALA A 99 7.40 11.09 6.12
C ALA A 99 7.91 12.05 7.19
N LYS A 100 8.06 13.34 6.83
CA LYS A 100 8.46 14.41 7.74
C LYS A 100 7.26 15.30 8.03
N TYR A 101 6.96 15.46 9.29
CA TYR A 101 5.80 16.23 9.75
C TYR A 101 6.24 17.57 10.35
N PHE A 102 5.37 18.54 10.19
CA PHE A 102 5.61 19.88 10.72
C PHE A 102 5.29 19.95 12.21
N ASN A 103 6.34 20.19 13.05
CA ASN A 103 6.20 20.44 14.47
C ASN A 103 5.34 19.37 15.18
N LYS A 104 4.27 19.78 15.89
CA LYS A 104 3.34 18.89 16.60
C LYS A 104 2.14 18.44 15.75
N VAL A 105 2.09 18.82 14.49
CA VAL A 105 0.92 18.58 13.60
C VAL A 105 1.12 17.29 12.81
N TYR A 106 1.14 16.15 13.51
CA TYR A 106 1.40 14.83 12.95
C TYR A 106 0.32 13.82 13.35
N PRO A 107 0.15 12.71 12.61
CA PRO A 107 -0.77 11.64 13.00
C PRO A 107 -0.17 10.81 14.15
N THR A 108 -1.02 10.33 15.06
CA THR A 108 -0.65 9.34 16.09
C THR A 108 -0.96 7.91 15.65
N GLN A 109 -1.96 7.73 14.78
CA GLN A 109 -2.22 6.46 14.11
C GLN A 109 -2.55 6.69 12.64
N TYR A 110 -1.97 5.87 11.78
CA TYR A 110 -2.24 5.90 10.36
C TYR A 110 -1.78 4.63 9.64
N GLU A 111 -2.26 4.45 8.45
CA GLU A 111 -1.88 3.36 7.57
C GLU A 111 -1.17 3.90 6.33
N ILE A 112 -0.17 3.16 5.88
CA ILE A 112 0.37 3.28 4.53
C ILE A 112 -0.30 2.21 3.69
N GLN A 113 -0.91 2.64 2.60
CA GLN A 113 -1.65 1.79 1.70
C GLN A 113 -1.15 1.99 0.28
N VAL A 114 -1.24 0.95 -0.54
CA VAL A 114 -0.92 0.98 -1.97
C VAL A 114 -2.12 0.58 -2.81
N SER A 115 -2.12 1.03 -4.06
CA SER A 115 -3.15 0.70 -5.04
C SER A 115 -2.58 0.83 -6.45
N ASP A 116 -3.14 0.09 -7.40
CA ASP A 116 -2.84 0.25 -8.84
C ASP A 116 -3.92 1.06 -9.56
N ASP A 117 -5.13 1.15 -9.01
CA ASP A 117 -6.31 1.77 -9.64
C ASP A 117 -6.86 3.00 -8.89
N ASN A 118 -6.28 3.35 -7.72
CA ASN A 118 -6.75 4.42 -6.83
C ASN A 118 -8.16 4.19 -6.24
N GLU A 119 -8.68 2.99 -6.34
CA GLU A 119 -9.99 2.59 -5.83
C GLU A 119 -9.84 1.48 -4.78
N ASN A 120 -9.10 0.42 -5.12
CA ASN A 120 -8.85 -0.73 -4.27
C ASN A 120 -7.51 -0.56 -3.54
N TRP A 121 -7.57 -0.51 -2.21
CA TRP A 121 -6.43 -0.19 -1.36
C TRP A 121 -6.01 -1.36 -0.49
N THR A 122 -4.70 -1.62 -0.47
CA THR A 122 -4.09 -2.62 0.40
C THR A 122 -3.22 -1.94 1.44
N THR A 123 -3.48 -2.21 2.73
CA THR A 123 -2.64 -1.72 3.83
C THR A 123 -1.34 -2.53 3.86
N VAL A 124 -0.21 -1.85 3.66
CA VAL A 124 1.12 -2.46 3.69
C VAL A 124 1.87 -2.18 4.98
N LYS A 125 1.45 -1.14 5.72
CA LYS A 125 1.98 -0.82 7.04
C LYS A 125 0.96 -0.04 7.85
N ALA A 126 0.75 -0.45 9.10
CA ALA A 126 0.05 0.33 10.11
C ALA A 126 1.06 0.91 11.10
N LEU A 127 0.90 2.18 11.46
CA LEU A 127 1.77 2.90 12.38
C LEU A 127 0.97 3.50 13.53
N SER A 128 1.59 3.43 14.73
CA SER A 128 1.09 4.07 15.94
C SER A 128 2.25 4.70 16.70
N LYS A 129 2.06 5.89 17.23
CA LYS A 129 3.10 6.63 17.95
C LYS A 129 2.53 7.49 19.07
N GLU A 130 3.38 7.86 20.01
CA GLU A 130 2.99 8.67 21.15
C GLU A 130 2.64 10.11 20.74
N ALA A 131 1.67 10.71 21.43
CA ALA A 131 1.35 12.12 21.30
C ALA A 131 2.39 13.00 22.03
N GLY A 132 2.40 14.29 21.71
CA GLY A 132 3.22 15.27 22.42
C GLY A 132 4.67 15.42 21.92
N LEU A 133 5.10 14.62 20.96
CA LEU A 133 6.44 14.74 20.35
C LEU A 133 6.51 15.96 19.42
N THR A 134 7.71 16.36 19.01
CA THR A 134 7.95 17.44 18.04
C THR A 134 8.97 16.99 17.00
N GLY A 135 8.90 17.58 15.80
CA GLY A 135 9.87 17.31 14.72
C GLY A 135 9.84 15.86 14.24
N GLN A 136 8.64 15.30 14.14
CA GLN A 136 8.47 13.89 13.84
C GLN A 136 8.91 13.53 12.42
N THR A 137 9.73 12.51 12.33
CA THR A 137 10.05 11.83 11.07
C THR A 137 9.74 10.35 11.25
N ASP A 138 8.92 9.82 10.38
CA ASP A 138 8.66 8.39 10.32
C ASP A 138 9.45 7.79 9.16
N VAL A 139 10.13 6.68 9.42
CA VAL A 139 10.86 5.92 8.41
C VAL A 139 10.30 4.51 8.42
N VAL A 140 9.79 4.07 7.28
CA VAL A 140 9.29 2.73 7.07
C VAL A 140 10.14 2.08 5.99
N GLU A 141 10.91 1.08 6.37
CA GLU A 141 11.64 0.21 5.46
C GLU A 141 10.85 -1.09 5.31
N PHE A 142 10.73 -1.58 4.08
CA PHE A 142 10.08 -2.83 3.79
C PHE A 142 11.13 -3.93 3.61
N ASP A 143 10.93 -5.07 4.27
CA ASP A 143 11.83 -6.23 4.14
C ASP A 143 11.87 -6.74 2.70
N GLN A 144 10.74 -6.63 2.01
CA GLN A 144 10.59 -6.89 0.59
C GLN A 144 9.96 -5.65 -0.07
N PRO A 145 10.40 -5.26 -1.28
CA PRO A 145 9.79 -4.15 -2.00
C PRO A 145 8.29 -4.35 -2.21
N VAL A 146 7.53 -3.28 -2.04
CA VAL A 146 6.08 -3.28 -2.25
C VAL A 146 5.77 -2.66 -3.60
N ALA A 147 4.98 -3.34 -4.42
CA ALA A 147 4.53 -2.80 -5.70
C ALA A 147 3.27 -1.96 -5.54
N GLY A 148 3.17 -0.87 -6.33
CA GLY A 148 1.97 -0.05 -6.42
C GLY A 148 2.20 1.23 -7.22
N ARG A 149 1.17 1.69 -7.93
CA ARG A 149 1.14 2.98 -8.60
C ARG A 149 0.85 4.11 -7.64
N TYR A 150 -0.11 3.91 -6.74
CA TYR A 150 -0.55 4.91 -5.77
C TYR A 150 -0.08 4.54 -4.38
N VAL A 151 0.37 5.55 -3.64
CA VAL A 151 0.67 5.43 -2.21
C VAL A 151 -0.27 6.35 -1.45
N ARG A 152 -1.01 5.79 -0.47
CA ARG A 152 -1.90 6.55 0.39
C ARG A 152 -1.43 6.53 1.84
N PHE A 153 -1.37 7.70 2.44
CA PHE A 153 -1.32 7.87 3.88
C PHE A 153 -2.76 8.06 4.38
N TYR A 154 -3.28 7.09 5.08
CA TYR A 154 -4.63 7.10 5.61
C TYR A 154 -4.59 7.32 7.12
N PHE A 155 -4.92 8.54 7.54
CA PHE A 155 -4.79 8.97 8.92
C PHE A 155 -6.06 8.64 9.71
N THR A 156 -5.88 7.90 10.82
CA THR A 156 -6.98 7.45 11.67
C THR A 156 -7.03 8.19 13.00
N GLU A 157 -5.88 8.70 13.47
CA GLU A 157 -5.80 9.49 14.72
C GLU A 157 -4.75 10.58 14.62
N LEU A 158 -5.04 11.75 15.17
CA LEU A 158 -4.16 12.92 15.18
C LEU A 158 -3.61 13.21 16.58
N ASN A 159 -2.44 13.86 16.64
CA ASN A 159 -1.89 14.38 17.87
C ASN A 159 -2.83 15.44 18.48
N SER A 160 -3.43 15.14 19.63
CA SER A 160 -4.37 16.03 20.31
C SER A 160 -3.72 17.28 20.91
N GLU A 161 -2.39 17.32 21.01
CA GLU A 161 -1.63 18.47 21.51
C GLU A 161 -1.22 19.45 20.41
N ALA A 162 -1.61 19.18 19.15
CA ALA A 162 -1.29 20.03 18.02
C ALA A 162 -1.97 21.41 18.12
N TYR A 163 -1.31 22.40 17.54
CA TYR A 163 -1.92 23.70 17.30
C TYR A 163 -2.92 23.58 16.14
N GLY A 164 -4.18 23.44 16.47
CA GLY A 164 -5.21 23.21 15.46
C GLY A 164 -5.33 21.72 15.12
N ASP A 165 -6.29 21.44 14.28
CA ASP A 165 -6.87 20.13 14.08
C ASP A 165 -6.51 19.58 12.71
N GLY A 166 -5.23 19.47 12.41
CA GLY A 166 -4.77 19.08 11.10
C GLY A 166 -3.50 18.24 11.11
N ILE A 167 -3.05 17.93 9.92
CA ILE A 167 -1.75 17.30 9.66
C ILE A 167 -0.93 18.29 8.85
N GLY A 168 0.29 18.56 9.33
CA GLY A 168 1.29 19.32 8.60
C GLY A 168 2.37 18.37 8.10
N ILE A 169 2.57 18.32 6.79
CA ILE A 169 3.59 17.48 6.16
C ILE A 169 4.59 18.40 5.48
N ASN A 170 5.86 18.26 5.84
CA ASN A 170 6.96 18.93 5.16
C ASN A 170 7.36 18.16 3.90
N GLU A 171 7.59 16.83 4.03
CA GLU A 171 8.02 16.01 2.90
C GLU A 171 7.62 14.56 3.09
N ILE A 172 7.23 13.93 1.99
CA ILE A 172 7.07 12.48 1.86
C ILE A 172 8.00 12.01 0.75
N THR A 173 8.98 11.20 1.11
CA THR A 173 9.89 10.56 0.17
C THR A 173 9.52 9.09 0.04
N VAL A 174 9.22 8.65 -1.17
CA VAL A 174 9.03 7.25 -1.53
C VAL A 174 10.26 6.80 -2.30
N GLU A 175 11.16 6.07 -1.65
CA GLU A 175 12.37 5.54 -2.27
C GLU A 175 12.09 4.15 -2.83
N GLY A 176 12.50 3.93 -4.07
CA GLY A 176 12.25 2.66 -4.73
C GLY A 176 12.82 2.62 -6.13
N ARG A 177 12.27 1.74 -6.95
CA ARG A 177 12.71 1.49 -8.32
C ARG A 177 11.52 1.51 -9.26
N LYS A 178 11.70 2.11 -10.42
CA LYS A 178 10.74 1.97 -11.51
C LYS A 178 10.97 0.65 -12.24
N ILE A 179 9.88 -0.01 -12.55
CA ILE A 179 9.89 -1.22 -13.34
C ILE A 179 9.80 -0.79 -14.82
N ASN A 180 10.94 -0.49 -15.43
CA ASN A 180 11.01 0.00 -16.82
C ASN A 180 11.77 -0.95 -17.77
N GLU A 181 12.22 -2.11 -17.27
CA GLU A 181 12.80 -3.18 -18.07
C GLU A 181 11.95 -4.44 -17.99
N THR A 182 12.06 -5.31 -18.98
CA THR A 182 11.27 -6.54 -19.03
C THR A 182 11.67 -7.44 -17.87
N ALA A 183 10.76 -7.57 -16.90
CA ALA A 183 10.92 -8.53 -15.82
C ALA A 183 9.77 -9.52 -15.87
N ALA A 184 10.02 -10.73 -15.46
CA ALA A 184 9.03 -11.79 -15.42
C ALA A 184 8.88 -12.33 -14.01
N VAL A 185 7.64 -12.52 -13.57
CA VAL A 185 7.36 -13.31 -12.37
C VAL A 185 7.75 -14.75 -12.68
N THR A 186 8.75 -15.27 -11.97
CA THR A 186 9.27 -16.62 -12.20
C THR A 186 8.72 -17.63 -11.21
N GLU A 187 8.28 -17.16 -10.05
CA GLU A 187 7.73 -18.03 -9.01
C GLU A 187 6.61 -17.29 -8.26
N VAL A 188 5.47 -17.99 -8.14
CA VAL A 188 4.38 -17.63 -7.24
C VAL A 188 4.35 -18.66 -6.14
N PRO A 189 4.40 -18.28 -4.84
CA PRO A 189 4.43 -19.22 -3.75
C PRO A 189 3.15 -20.07 -3.70
N ALA A 190 3.28 -21.27 -3.16
CA ALA A 190 2.11 -22.04 -2.79
C ALA A 190 1.39 -21.29 -1.66
N LEU A 191 0.09 -21.10 -1.80
CA LEU A 191 -0.74 -20.52 -0.74
C LEU A 191 -1.15 -21.61 0.24
N ASP A 192 -1.26 -21.24 1.51
CA ASP A 192 -1.79 -22.15 2.52
C ASP A 192 -3.27 -22.44 2.24
N GLN A 193 -3.67 -23.67 2.52
CA GLN A 193 -5.07 -24.05 2.45
C GLN A 193 -5.84 -23.39 3.58
N ILE A 194 -6.99 -22.79 3.26
CA ILE A 194 -7.95 -22.36 4.27
C ILE A 194 -9.11 -23.36 4.33
N GLU A 195 -9.46 -23.77 5.55
CA GLU A 195 -10.63 -24.60 5.79
C GLU A 195 -11.78 -23.71 6.25
N VAL A 196 -12.89 -23.77 5.56
CA VAL A 196 -14.10 -23.01 5.90
C VAL A 196 -15.29 -23.92 6.11
N ALA A 197 -16.25 -23.49 6.92
CA ALA A 197 -17.47 -24.22 7.14
C ALA A 197 -18.37 -24.19 5.89
N LYS A 198 -19.19 -25.22 5.70
CA LYS A 198 -20.21 -25.22 4.66
C LYS A 198 -21.14 -24.01 4.81
N GLY A 199 -21.38 -23.31 3.72
CA GLY A 199 -22.22 -22.14 3.69
C GLY A 199 -21.50 -20.83 4.05
N THR A 200 -20.17 -20.85 4.26
CA THR A 200 -19.36 -19.63 4.37
C THR A 200 -19.50 -18.83 3.08
N THR A 201 -19.71 -17.52 3.18
CA THR A 201 -19.89 -16.64 2.01
C THR A 201 -18.55 -16.32 1.35
N ALA A 202 -18.57 -15.88 0.08
CA ALA A 202 -17.38 -15.43 -0.62
C ALA A 202 -16.71 -14.24 0.09
N GLU A 203 -17.49 -13.34 0.69
CA GLU A 203 -17.00 -12.19 1.45
C GLU A 203 -16.23 -12.64 2.70
N GLU A 204 -16.79 -13.57 3.47
CA GLU A 204 -16.13 -14.14 4.67
C GLU A 204 -14.84 -14.93 4.33
N ILE A 205 -14.76 -15.49 3.12
CA ILE A 205 -13.52 -16.12 2.63
C ILE A 205 -12.51 -15.06 2.22
N CYS A 206 -12.94 -14.02 1.51
CA CYS A 206 -12.08 -12.93 1.08
C CYS A 206 -11.33 -12.29 2.26
N ASP A 207 -12.01 -12.13 3.40
CA ASP A 207 -11.42 -11.61 4.64
C ASP A 207 -10.33 -12.52 5.25
N GLN A 208 -10.31 -13.79 4.88
CA GLN A 208 -9.32 -14.78 5.36
C GLN A 208 -8.15 -14.96 4.38
N LEU A 209 -8.30 -14.50 3.15
CA LEU A 209 -7.26 -14.58 2.13
C LEU A 209 -6.23 -13.46 2.31
N PRO A 210 -4.95 -13.71 2.00
CA PRO A 210 -3.93 -12.68 2.13
C PRO A 210 -4.19 -11.52 1.16
N ALA A 211 -4.08 -10.30 1.65
CA ALA A 211 -4.19 -9.09 0.81
C ALA A 211 -2.99 -8.89 -0.11
N THR A 212 -1.85 -9.54 0.20
CA THR A 212 -0.61 -9.49 -0.59
C THR A 212 -0.01 -10.87 -0.74
N VAL A 213 0.74 -11.08 -1.83
CA VAL A 213 1.61 -12.26 -2.00
C VAL A 213 3.03 -11.83 -2.34
N THR A 214 4.02 -12.57 -1.83
CA THR A 214 5.42 -12.37 -2.22
C THR A 214 5.72 -13.27 -3.41
N VAL A 215 6.15 -12.70 -4.51
CA VAL A 215 6.51 -13.41 -5.74
C VAL A 215 8.00 -13.22 -6.03
N LYS A 216 8.61 -14.16 -6.77
CA LYS A 216 9.95 -13.97 -7.30
C LYS A 216 9.90 -13.37 -8.69
N VAL A 217 10.69 -12.33 -8.89
CA VAL A 217 10.77 -11.59 -10.17
C VAL A 217 12.21 -11.66 -10.68
N THR A 218 12.41 -12.09 -11.91
CA THR A 218 13.68 -11.93 -12.61
C THR A 218 13.68 -10.63 -13.38
N VAL A 219 14.81 -9.96 -13.37
CA VAL A 219 15.05 -8.68 -14.04
C VAL A 219 16.24 -8.83 -14.96
N ASP A 220 16.17 -8.28 -16.17
CA ASP A 220 17.31 -8.28 -17.08
C ASP A 220 18.51 -7.57 -16.42
N GLY A 221 19.65 -8.27 -16.42
CA GLY A 221 20.89 -7.78 -15.80
C GLY A 221 21.05 -8.10 -14.32
N VAL A 222 20.06 -8.72 -13.67
CA VAL A 222 20.16 -9.24 -12.29
C VAL A 222 20.26 -10.76 -12.32
N THR A 223 21.30 -11.31 -11.67
CA THR A 223 21.58 -12.76 -11.71
C THR A 223 20.65 -13.58 -10.84
N GLU A 224 20.09 -12.99 -9.79
CA GLU A 224 19.21 -13.67 -8.83
C GLU A 224 17.80 -13.06 -8.84
N PRO A 225 16.74 -13.88 -8.79
CA PRO A 225 15.39 -13.38 -8.66
C PRO A 225 15.21 -12.54 -7.39
N VAL A 226 14.45 -11.46 -7.50
CA VAL A 226 14.12 -10.56 -6.39
C VAL A 226 12.74 -10.91 -5.86
N ASP A 227 12.60 -10.99 -4.54
CA ASP A 227 11.29 -11.15 -3.91
C ASP A 227 10.56 -9.80 -3.90
N VAL A 228 9.30 -9.81 -4.37
CA VAL A 228 8.45 -8.61 -4.49
C VAL A 228 7.09 -8.90 -3.87
N VAL A 229 6.61 -8.01 -3.01
CA VAL A 229 5.26 -8.06 -2.45
C VAL A 229 4.30 -7.39 -3.42
N LEU A 230 3.33 -8.16 -3.93
CA LEU A 230 2.28 -7.66 -4.80
C LEU A 230 0.93 -7.65 -4.06
N PRO A 231 0.14 -6.57 -4.18
CA PRO A 231 -1.26 -6.61 -3.78
C PRO A 231 -2.02 -7.59 -4.68
N VAL A 232 -2.98 -8.32 -4.10
CA VAL A 232 -3.77 -9.29 -4.84
C VAL A 232 -5.26 -9.02 -4.68
N GLN A 233 -6.00 -9.28 -5.73
CA GLN A 233 -7.45 -9.32 -5.73
C GLN A 233 -7.90 -10.75 -6.00
N TRP A 234 -8.77 -11.25 -5.14
CA TRP A 234 -9.28 -12.61 -5.24
C TRP A 234 -10.57 -12.64 -6.05
N ASP A 235 -10.57 -13.42 -7.12
CA ASP A 235 -11.80 -13.71 -7.86
C ASP A 235 -12.45 -14.97 -7.28
N LEU A 236 -13.51 -14.77 -6.52
CA LEU A 236 -14.31 -15.82 -5.91
C LEU A 236 -15.64 -16.03 -6.64
N SER A 237 -15.78 -15.56 -7.87
CA SER A 237 -17.02 -15.67 -8.65
C SER A 237 -17.45 -17.12 -8.91
N ALA A 238 -16.51 -18.05 -8.93
CA ALA A 238 -16.77 -19.48 -9.08
C ALA A 238 -17.10 -20.20 -7.75
N TYR A 239 -16.94 -19.52 -6.61
CA TYR A 239 -17.20 -20.12 -5.31
C TYR A 239 -18.72 -20.19 -5.04
N SER A 240 -19.22 -21.40 -4.76
CA SER A 240 -20.66 -21.65 -4.54
C SER A 240 -21.04 -21.83 -3.07
N GLY A 241 -20.10 -22.03 -2.17
CA GLY A 241 -20.37 -22.37 -0.75
C GLY A 241 -21.01 -23.75 -0.56
N GLU A 242 -21.19 -24.49 -1.64
CA GLU A 242 -21.84 -25.80 -1.61
C GLU A 242 -20.85 -26.94 -1.73
N LYS A 243 -20.50 -27.55 -0.60
CA LYS A 243 -20.00 -28.95 -0.55
C LYS A 243 -20.45 -29.65 0.69
#